data_392068b83d3e92fa47b4469a67b3aaff
#
_entry.id   392068b83d3e92fa47b4469a67b3aaff
#
_cell.length_a   1.000
_cell.length_b   1.000
_cell.length_c   1.000
_cell.angle_alpha   90.00
_cell.angle_beta   90.00
_cell.angle_gamma   90.00
#
_symmetry.space_group_name_H-M   'P 1'
#
loop_
_entity.id
_entity.type
_entity.pdbx_description
1 polymer ?
#
loop_
_entity_poly.entity_id
_entity_poly.type
_entity_poly.pdbx_seq_one_letter_code
_entity_poly.pdbx_strand_id
1 'polypeptide(L)'
;MYQLNDDQKMFVTHLRRMVNEKVAPRAADIDKKGEFPWDLKKVFQEMGLLGLSVPEEYGGFHRGHIYVCLAVEEIARACVSSSLIVQVQSLGWEPILIGGNEEQKKTYGPSIASGERIVAFGLTEPGAGSDAAAMKSRAVKKGGKYILNGSKCFISNGPIADMVSVFAMTDASKGVKGISAFIVEKELKGYSIAKWESKMGIKGSPTGELVFEDIEVPAENLIGQEGKGFVYAMQTLDTSRPVIAAQAVGLAQGALEQAIKYSKERVQFGKPIGTFQGISWMLADMAAQVEAARALTYQAAEMVDTNDSKKSYMSACSKMIASEVAMKVTTDA
;
A
#
# COMPACT_ATOMS: atom_id res chain seq x y z
N MET A 1 1.27 -9.97 23.05
CA MET A 1 1.77 -10.18 21.66
C MET A 1 0.65 -10.82 20.87
N TYR A 2 0.33 -10.30 19.70
CA TYR A 2 -0.59 -10.96 18.77
C TYR A 2 -0.07 -12.37 18.45
N GLN A 3 -0.89 -13.40 18.61
CA GLN A 3 -0.45 -14.77 18.39
C GLN A 3 -0.80 -15.21 16.98
N LEU A 4 0.23 -15.39 16.15
CA LEU A 4 0.07 -16.01 14.85
C LEU A 4 -0.31 -17.48 15.00
N ASN A 5 -1.25 -17.97 14.21
CA ASN A 5 -1.52 -19.39 14.06
C ASN A 5 -0.38 -20.10 13.30
N ASP A 6 -0.44 -21.42 13.20
CA ASP A 6 0.69 -22.18 12.64
C ASP A 6 0.85 -21.96 11.12
N ASP A 7 -0.23 -21.74 10.37
CA ASP A 7 -0.17 -21.39 8.94
C ASP A 7 0.49 -20.02 8.74
N GLN A 8 0.14 -19.03 9.55
CA GLN A 8 0.74 -17.70 9.52
C GLN A 8 2.24 -17.74 9.89
N LYS A 9 2.61 -18.54 10.89
CA LYS A 9 4.03 -18.74 11.26
C LYS A 9 4.83 -19.38 10.13
N MET A 10 4.24 -20.38 9.47
CA MET A 10 4.87 -21.06 8.33
C MET A 10 5.01 -20.08 7.16
N PHE A 11 3.98 -19.31 6.85
CA PHE A 11 4.01 -18.26 5.82
C PHE A 11 5.14 -17.24 6.08
N VAL A 12 5.21 -16.68 7.30
CA VAL A 12 6.26 -15.74 7.69
C VAL A 12 7.66 -16.38 7.60
N THR A 13 7.81 -17.64 7.96
CA THR A 13 9.10 -18.35 7.89
C THR A 13 9.61 -18.46 6.45
N HIS A 14 8.73 -18.86 5.51
CA HIS A 14 9.08 -18.96 4.10
C HIS A 14 9.36 -17.56 3.49
N LEU A 15 8.52 -16.60 3.84
CA LEU A 15 8.66 -15.22 3.38
C LEU A 15 9.97 -14.59 3.86
N ARG A 16 10.31 -14.76 5.14
CA ARG A 16 11.57 -14.26 5.75
C ARG A 16 12.80 -14.81 5.04
N ARG A 17 12.78 -16.10 4.69
CA ARG A 17 13.87 -16.70 3.94
C ARG A 17 14.03 -16.03 2.57
N MET A 18 12.95 -15.91 1.80
CA MET A 18 12.96 -15.21 0.50
C MET A 18 13.43 -13.77 0.64
N VAL A 19 12.91 -13.03 1.63
CA VAL A 19 13.28 -11.63 1.87
C VAL A 19 14.78 -11.50 2.14
N ASN A 20 15.35 -12.36 2.98
CA ASN A 20 16.78 -12.33 3.29
C ASN A 20 17.65 -12.70 2.08
N GLU A 21 17.19 -13.66 1.24
CA GLU A 21 17.95 -14.16 0.08
C GLU A 21 17.82 -13.25 -1.16
N LYS A 22 16.64 -12.62 -1.37
CA LYS A 22 16.33 -11.90 -2.62
C LYS A 22 16.14 -10.39 -2.43
N VAL A 23 15.49 -9.94 -1.35
CA VAL A 23 15.15 -8.53 -1.14
C VAL A 23 16.29 -7.77 -0.45
N ALA A 24 16.81 -8.30 0.66
CA ALA A 24 17.83 -7.61 1.47
C ALA A 24 19.09 -7.25 0.68
N PRO A 25 19.65 -8.13 -0.18
CA PRO A 25 20.83 -7.78 -0.99
C PRO A 25 20.59 -6.65 -2.00
N ARG A 26 19.32 -6.40 -2.38
CA ARG A 26 18.93 -5.39 -3.36
C ARG A 26 18.60 -4.03 -2.76
N ALA A 27 18.36 -3.95 -1.43
CA ALA A 27 17.81 -2.76 -0.78
C ALA A 27 18.64 -1.49 -1.02
N ALA A 28 19.95 -1.56 -0.84
CA ALA A 28 20.85 -0.41 -1.03
C ALA A 28 20.92 0.06 -2.50
N ASP A 29 20.93 -0.88 -3.45
CA ASP A 29 20.96 -0.57 -4.87
C ASP A 29 19.65 0.09 -5.33
N ILE A 30 18.50 -0.42 -4.85
CA ILE A 30 17.17 0.14 -5.11
C ILE A 30 17.07 1.59 -4.60
N ASP A 31 17.51 1.84 -3.37
CA ASP A 31 17.49 3.20 -2.81
C ASP A 31 18.42 4.15 -3.57
N LYS A 32 19.62 3.68 -3.95
CA LYS A 32 20.60 4.48 -4.68
C LYS A 32 20.12 4.84 -6.10
N LYS A 33 19.56 3.88 -6.83
CA LYS A 33 19.11 4.07 -8.21
C LYS A 33 17.76 4.76 -8.31
N GLY A 34 16.87 4.51 -7.35
CA GLY A 34 15.49 5.02 -7.38
C GLY A 34 14.63 4.40 -8.48
N GLU A 35 15.01 3.23 -8.99
CA GLU A 35 14.28 2.50 -10.03
C GLU A 35 13.36 1.45 -9.43
N PHE A 36 12.23 1.20 -10.11
CA PHE A 36 11.31 0.14 -9.69
C PHE A 36 11.97 -1.23 -9.86
N PRO A 37 11.99 -2.08 -8.83
CA PRO A 37 12.68 -3.36 -8.86
C PRO A 37 11.85 -4.44 -9.57
N TRP A 38 11.86 -4.44 -10.89
CA TRP A 38 11.13 -5.40 -11.74
C TRP A 38 11.51 -6.85 -11.47
N ASP A 39 12.77 -7.10 -11.12
CA ASP A 39 13.27 -8.41 -10.70
C ASP A 39 12.56 -8.91 -9.45
N LEU A 40 12.36 -8.07 -8.45
CA LEU A 40 11.63 -8.44 -7.22
C LEU A 40 10.12 -8.56 -7.49
N LYS A 41 9.53 -7.71 -8.35
CA LYS A 41 8.15 -7.89 -8.78
C LYS A 41 7.93 -9.29 -9.34
N LYS A 42 8.85 -9.78 -10.20
CA LYS A 42 8.77 -11.13 -10.76
C LYS A 42 8.83 -12.22 -9.67
N VAL A 43 9.73 -12.09 -8.72
CA VAL A 43 9.80 -13.00 -7.56
C VAL A 43 8.48 -13.01 -6.78
N PHE A 44 7.88 -11.84 -6.54
CA PHE A 44 6.61 -11.72 -5.82
C PHE A 44 5.43 -12.29 -6.62
N GLN A 45 5.45 -12.18 -7.95
CA GLN A 45 4.49 -12.85 -8.83
C GLN A 45 4.58 -14.38 -8.71
N GLU A 46 5.79 -14.93 -8.83
CA GLU A 46 6.05 -16.38 -8.73
C GLU A 46 5.63 -16.96 -7.37
N MET A 47 5.67 -16.16 -6.32
CA MET A 47 5.22 -16.52 -4.97
C MET A 47 3.73 -16.24 -4.70
N GLY A 48 3.00 -15.68 -5.66
CA GLY A 48 1.59 -15.33 -5.50
C GLY A 48 1.30 -14.15 -4.55
N LEU A 49 2.32 -13.37 -4.17
CA LEU A 49 2.17 -12.29 -3.18
C LEU A 49 1.29 -11.13 -3.71
N LEU A 50 1.20 -10.95 -5.03
CA LEU A 50 0.38 -9.91 -5.63
C LEU A 50 -1.12 -10.22 -5.60
N GLY A 51 -1.47 -11.51 -5.44
CA GLY A 51 -2.84 -12.00 -5.32
C GLY A 51 -3.37 -12.10 -3.89
N LEU A 52 -2.60 -11.72 -2.86
CA LEU A 52 -2.99 -11.89 -1.45
C LEU A 52 -4.28 -11.16 -1.05
N SER A 53 -4.64 -10.08 -1.74
CA SER A 53 -5.89 -9.33 -1.51
C SER A 53 -7.02 -9.70 -2.47
N VAL A 54 -6.75 -10.53 -3.49
CA VAL A 54 -7.74 -10.93 -4.49
C VAL A 54 -8.37 -12.26 -4.07
N PRO A 55 -9.72 -12.37 -4.00
CA PRO A 55 -10.40 -13.62 -3.70
C PRO A 55 -10.05 -14.77 -4.67
N GLU A 56 -10.09 -16.02 -4.18
CA GLU A 56 -9.77 -17.22 -4.94
C GLU A 56 -10.66 -17.36 -6.20
N GLU A 57 -11.93 -16.99 -6.09
CA GLU A 57 -12.90 -17.01 -7.20
C GLU A 57 -12.54 -16.05 -8.36
N TYR A 58 -11.65 -15.06 -8.09
CA TYR A 58 -11.10 -14.12 -9.08
C TYR A 58 -9.61 -14.39 -9.36
N GLY A 59 -9.11 -15.58 -9.03
CA GLY A 59 -7.74 -16.01 -9.34
C GLY A 59 -6.68 -15.62 -8.31
N GLY A 60 -7.07 -15.12 -7.14
CA GLY A 60 -6.15 -14.71 -6.08
C GLY A 60 -5.96 -15.77 -5.00
N PHE A 61 -5.39 -15.32 -3.87
CA PHE A 61 -5.06 -16.14 -2.71
C PHE A 61 -5.52 -15.49 -1.40
N HIS A 62 -6.61 -14.74 -1.43
CA HIS A 62 -7.06 -13.96 -0.29
C HIS A 62 -7.33 -14.84 0.94
N ARG A 63 -6.54 -14.61 1.98
CA ARG A 63 -6.66 -15.24 3.30
C ARG A 63 -6.79 -14.21 4.43
N GLY A 64 -7.32 -13.05 4.11
CA GLY A 64 -7.45 -11.90 5.02
C GLY A 64 -6.33 -10.86 4.89
N HIS A 65 -6.63 -9.65 5.36
CA HIS A 65 -5.68 -8.52 5.40
C HIS A 65 -4.48 -8.81 6.29
N ILE A 66 -4.61 -9.73 7.26
CA ILE A 66 -3.49 -10.20 8.08
C ILE A 66 -2.36 -10.73 7.21
N TYR A 67 -2.64 -11.54 6.17
CA TYR A 67 -1.58 -12.08 5.30
C TYR A 67 -0.92 -11.00 4.45
N VAL A 68 -1.67 -9.98 4.02
CA VAL A 68 -1.10 -8.80 3.35
C VAL A 68 -0.19 -8.02 4.30
N CYS A 69 -0.62 -7.83 5.56
CA CYS A 69 0.19 -7.17 6.59
C CYS A 69 1.48 -7.95 6.89
N LEU A 70 1.41 -9.28 7.03
CA LEU A 70 2.58 -10.14 7.25
C LEU A 70 3.58 -10.03 6.09
N ALA A 71 3.09 -10.04 4.84
CA ALA A 71 3.95 -9.90 3.67
C ALA A 71 4.62 -8.53 3.62
N VAL A 72 3.84 -7.48 3.81
CA VAL A 72 4.34 -6.08 3.75
C VAL A 72 5.32 -5.80 4.89
N GLU A 73 5.06 -6.27 6.12
CA GLU A 73 5.98 -6.11 7.25
C GLU A 73 7.33 -6.78 6.99
N GLU A 74 7.32 -8.06 6.59
CA GLU A 74 8.58 -8.79 6.35
C GLU A 74 9.39 -8.20 5.20
N ILE A 75 8.74 -7.79 4.10
CA ILE A 75 9.45 -7.14 2.99
C ILE A 75 9.98 -5.78 3.40
N ALA A 76 9.18 -4.97 4.12
CA ALA A 76 9.58 -3.63 4.58
C ALA A 76 10.74 -3.66 5.58
N ARG A 77 10.88 -4.73 6.39
CA ARG A 77 12.00 -4.96 7.28
C ARG A 77 13.34 -4.92 6.54
N ALA A 78 13.37 -5.39 5.31
CA ALA A 78 14.57 -5.38 4.48
C ALA A 78 14.62 -4.20 3.49
N CYS A 79 13.49 -3.88 2.86
CA CYS A 79 13.38 -2.83 1.84
C CYS A 79 11.96 -2.26 1.75
N VAL A 80 11.77 -1.05 2.26
CA VAL A 80 10.44 -0.40 2.25
C VAL A 80 9.95 -0.14 0.82
N SER A 81 10.82 0.27 -0.10
CA SER A 81 10.44 0.46 -1.51
C SER A 81 9.81 -0.81 -2.12
N SER A 82 10.39 -1.98 -1.83
CA SER A 82 9.91 -3.25 -2.38
C SER A 82 8.58 -3.69 -1.78
N SER A 83 8.26 -3.31 -0.54
CA SER A 83 6.98 -3.65 0.09
C SER A 83 5.78 -2.99 -0.60
N LEU A 84 6.00 -1.82 -1.26
CA LEU A 84 4.95 -1.13 -2.01
C LEU A 84 4.51 -1.90 -3.27
N ILE A 85 5.30 -2.85 -3.76
CA ILE A 85 4.88 -3.70 -4.88
C ILE A 85 3.61 -4.49 -4.50
N VAL A 86 3.59 -5.06 -3.29
CA VAL A 86 2.42 -5.81 -2.78
C VAL A 86 1.33 -4.84 -2.29
N GLN A 87 1.74 -3.83 -1.52
CA GLN A 87 0.81 -2.90 -0.87
C GLN A 87 -0.02 -2.08 -1.86
N VAL A 88 0.61 -1.47 -2.89
CA VAL A 88 -0.09 -0.63 -3.86
C VAL A 88 -0.94 -1.48 -4.80
N GLN A 89 -0.51 -2.71 -5.10
CA GLN A 89 -1.32 -3.68 -5.83
C GLN A 89 -2.63 -3.96 -5.10
N SER A 90 -2.57 -4.23 -3.80
CA SER A 90 -3.75 -4.40 -2.95
C SER A 90 -4.63 -3.13 -2.93
N LEU A 91 -4.02 -1.96 -2.70
CA LEU A 91 -4.73 -0.68 -2.61
C LEU A 91 -5.48 -0.33 -3.90
N GLY A 92 -4.86 -0.55 -5.07
CA GLY A 92 -5.47 -0.22 -6.37
C GLY A 92 -6.63 -1.15 -6.73
N TRP A 93 -6.59 -2.42 -6.28
CA TRP A 93 -7.64 -3.41 -6.46
C TRP A 93 -8.86 -3.18 -5.54
N GLU A 94 -8.64 -2.71 -4.33
CA GLU A 94 -9.64 -2.62 -3.27
C GLU A 94 -10.95 -1.90 -3.68
N PRO A 95 -10.94 -0.77 -4.43
CA PRO A 95 -12.17 -0.13 -4.88
C PRO A 95 -13.03 -1.04 -5.77
N ILE A 96 -12.39 -1.89 -6.59
CA ILE A 96 -13.06 -2.84 -7.47
C ILE A 96 -13.65 -3.98 -6.64
N LEU A 97 -12.90 -4.47 -5.64
CA LEU A 97 -13.39 -5.50 -4.72
C LEU A 97 -14.61 -5.03 -3.93
N ILE A 98 -14.57 -3.80 -3.41
CA ILE A 98 -15.65 -3.23 -2.56
C ILE A 98 -16.88 -2.85 -3.38
N GLY A 99 -16.69 -2.15 -4.49
CA GLY A 99 -17.78 -1.53 -5.23
C GLY A 99 -18.10 -2.16 -6.58
N GLY A 100 -17.15 -2.87 -7.18
CA GLY A 100 -17.28 -3.44 -8.52
C GLY A 100 -18.32 -4.55 -8.61
N ASN A 101 -18.87 -4.70 -9.81
CA ASN A 101 -19.76 -5.80 -10.13
C ASN A 101 -18.97 -7.09 -10.42
N GLU A 102 -19.70 -8.23 -10.53
CA GLU A 102 -19.08 -9.54 -10.75
C GLU A 102 -18.29 -9.63 -12.08
N GLU A 103 -18.75 -8.94 -13.11
CA GLU A 103 -18.08 -8.93 -14.41
C GLU A 103 -16.73 -8.19 -14.30
N GLN A 104 -16.70 -7.03 -13.65
CA GLN A 104 -15.46 -6.29 -13.38
C GLN A 104 -14.47 -7.11 -12.57
N LYS A 105 -14.91 -7.77 -11.49
CA LYS A 105 -14.06 -8.59 -10.64
C LYS A 105 -13.47 -9.78 -11.42
N LYS A 106 -14.29 -10.46 -12.23
CA LYS A 106 -13.86 -11.59 -13.07
C LYS A 106 -12.92 -11.14 -14.20
N THR A 107 -13.14 -9.96 -14.78
CA THR A 107 -12.32 -9.43 -15.86
C THR A 107 -10.94 -8.99 -15.37
N TYR A 108 -10.89 -8.25 -14.28
CA TYR A 108 -9.64 -7.62 -13.80
C TYR A 108 -8.91 -8.45 -12.74
N GLY A 109 -9.63 -9.20 -11.91
CA GLY A 109 -9.07 -9.97 -10.79
C GLY A 109 -7.91 -10.88 -11.18
N PRO A 110 -8.05 -11.77 -12.20
CA PRO A 110 -6.98 -12.69 -12.56
C PRO A 110 -5.66 -12.00 -12.96
N SER A 111 -5.73 -10.95 -13.77
CA SER A 111 -4.54 -10.22 -14.22
C SER A 111 -3.90 -9.37 -13.13
N ILE A 112 -4.69 -8.92 -12.15
CA ILE A 112 -4.20 -8.23 -10.95
C ILE A 112 -3.56 -9.23 -9.99
N ALA A 113 -4.20 -10.36 -9.74
CA ALA A 113 -3.71 -11.40 -8.84
C ALA A 113 -2.39 -12.02 -9.33
N SER A 114 -2.29 -12.30 -10.63
CA SER A 114 -1.05 -12.76 -11.24
C SER A 114 0.05 -11.68 -11.29
N GLY A 115 -0.33 -10.40 -11.11
CA GLY A 115 0.57 -9.27 -11.27
C GLY A 115 0.94 -8.97 -12.73
N GLU A 116 0.21 -9.53 -13.68
CA GLU A 116 0.33 -9.15 -15.10
C GLU A 116 0.02 -7.67 -15.27
N ARG A 117 -1.05 -7.17 -14.62
CA ARG A 117 -1.40 -5.76 -14.54
C ARG A 117 -0.96 -5.15 -13.21
N ILE A 118 -0.27 -4.02 -13.28
CA ILE A 118 0.02 -3.15 -12.14
C ILE A 118 -1.13 -2.17 -11.98
N VAL A 119 -1.64 -2.04 -10.77
CA VAL A 119 -2.75 -1.15 -10.47
C VAL A 119 -2.33 -0.02 -9.52
N ALA A 120 -3.04 1.11 -9.59
CA ALA A 120 -2.84 2.25 -8.72
C ALA A 120 -4.17 2.83 -8.22
N PHE A 121 -4.08 3.70 -7.19
CA PHE A 121 -5.22 4.35 -6.56
C PHE A 121 -5.12 5.87 -6.74
N GLY A 122 -6.01 6.45 -7.53
CA GLY A 122 -5.99 7.85 -7.95
C GLY A 122 -7.05 8.70 -7.26
N LEU A 123 -6.83 9.11 -6.00
CA LEU A 123 -7.75 9.95 -5.23
C LEU A 123 -7.28 11.41 -5.15
N THR A 124 -6.03 11.62 -4.70
CA THR A 124 -5.47 12.94 -4.34
C THR A 124 -5.28 13.85 -5.54
N GLU A 125 -5.61 15.13 -5.37
CA GLU A 125 -5.40 16.19 -6.36
C GLU A 125 -4.52 17.31 -5.79
N PRO A 126 -3.91 18.16 -6.62
CA PRO A 126 -3.10 19.30 -6.15
C PRO A 126 -3.84 20.20 -5.15
N GLY A 127 -5.14 20.37 -5.29
CA GLY A 127 -5.99 21.17 -4.40
C GLY A 127 -6.86 20.39 -3.42
N ALA A 128 -6.77 19.04 -3.40
CA ALA A 128 -7.63 18.16 -2.60
C ALA A 128 -6.85 16.97 -2.05
N GLY A 129 -6.15 17.18 -0.96
CA GLY A 129 -5.42 16.16 -0.19
C GLY A 129 -6.25 15.69 1.00
N SER A 130 -6.10 16.33 2.17
CA SER A 130 -6.89 15.99 3.37
C SER A 130 -8.40 16.24 3.15
N ASP A 131 -8.75 17.28 2.42
CA ASP A 131 -10.11 17.50 1.93
C ASP A 131 -10.32 16.83 0.57
N ALA A 132 -10.32 15.50 0.56
CA ALA A 132 -10.49 14.72 -0.67
C ALA A 132 -11.87 14.94 -1.33
N ALA A 133 -12.87 15.40 -0.57
CA ALA A 133 -14.21 15.71 -1.09
C ALA A 133 -14.21 16.95 -2.00
N ALA A 134 -13.24 17.85 -1.87
CA ALA A 134 -13.08 19.06 -2.68
C ALA A 134 -12.41 18.79 -4.06
N MET A 135 -12.35 17.54 -4.50
CA MET A 135 -11.75 17.18 -5.79
C MET A 135 -12.42 17.90 -6.95
N LYS A 136 -11.64 18.23 -7.98
CA LYS A 136 -12.05 18.98 -9.17
C LYS A 136 -12.10 18.15 -10.45
N SER A 137 -11.48 16.96 -10.46
CA SER A 137 -11.61 16.04 -11.61
C SER A 137 -13.07 15.73 -11.86
N ARG A 138 -13.49 15.74 -13.12
CA ARG A 138 -14.90 15.57 -13.53
C ARG A 138 -15.03 14.43 -14.51
N ALA A 139 -16.13 13.69 -14.40
CA ALA A 139 -16.51 12.65 -15.35
C ALA A 139 -17.95 12.91 -15.80
N VAL A 140 -18.11 13.46 -17.01
CA VAL A 140 -19.41 13.84 -17.56
C VAL A 140 -19.94 12.72 -18.42
N LYS A 141 -21.14 12.23 -18.11
CA LYS A 141 -21.81 11.18 -18.90
C LYS A 141 -22.22 11.69 -20.26
N LYS A 142 -21.78 11.00 -21.34
CA LYS A 142 -22.09 11.34 -22.71
C LYS A 142 -22.27 10.07 -23.55
N GLY A 143 -23.52 9.77 -23.91
CA GLY A 143 -23.85 8.51 -24.56
C GLY A 143 -23.53 7.31 -23.62
N GLY A 144 -22.96 6.24 -24.15
CA GLY A 144 -22.58 5.03 -23.37
C GLY A 144 -21.22 5.13 -22.66
N LYS A 145 -20.70 6.32 -22.36
CA LYS A 145 -19.38 6.56 -21.78
C LYS A 145 -19.35 7.78 -20.87
N TYR A 146 -18.26 7.95 -20.12
CA TYR A 146 -17.95 9.16 -19.36
C TYR A 146 -16.74 9.87 -19.96
N ILE A 147 -16.81 11.21 -20.08
CA ILE A 147 -15.67 12.03 -20.47
C ILE A 147 -14.99 12.50 -19.19
N LEU A 148 -13.80 11.94 -18.92
CA LEU A 148 -13.01 12.23 -17.74
C LEU A 148 -11.97 13.31 -18.02
N ASN A 149 -11.97 14.35 -17.19
CA ASN A 149 -10.99 15.44 -17.19
C ASN A 149 -10.49 15.74 -15.78
N GLY A 150 -9.19 16.00 -15.63
CA GLY A 150 -8.58 16.39 -14.38
C GLY A 150 -7.16 15.87 -14.20
N SER A 151 -6.63 15.98 -12.98
CA SER A 151 -5.33 15.40 -12.63
C SER A 151 -5.36 14.77 -11.24
N LYS A 152 -4.47 13.81 -11.04
CA LYS A 152 -4.24 13.15 -9.72
C LYS A 152 -2.76 13.19 -9.41
N CYS A 153 -2.38 13.66 -8.22
CA CYS A 153 -0.99 13.80 -7.81
C CYS A 153 -0.60 12.82 -6.70
N PHE A 154 0.71 12.60 -6.57
CA PHE A 154 1.30 11.67 -5.60
C PHE A 154 0.79 10.22 -5.72
N ILE A 155 0.53 9.79 -6.96
CA ILE A 155 -0.01 8.44 -7.21
C ILE A 155 1.12 7.44 -7.24
N SER A 156 1.22 6.61 -6.19
CA SER A 156 2.16 5.49 -6.10
C SER A 156 1.85 4.46 -7.19
N ASN A 157 2.88 3.96 -7.86
CA ASN A 157 2.82 3.15 -9.08
C ASN A 157 2.14 3.86 -10.28
N GLY A 158 1.54 5.03 -10.12
CA GLY A 158 0.84 5.73 -11.20
C GLY A 158 1.62 5.78 -12.52
N PRO A 159 2.91 6.15 -12.51
CA PRO A 159 3.71 6.22 -13.73
C PRO A 159 3.93 4.88 -14.46
N ILE A 160 3.77 3.76 -13.79
CA ILE A 160 3.99 2.41 -14.35
C ILE A 160 2.72 1.55 -14.34
N ALA A 161 1.61 2.06 -13.81
CA ALA A 161 0.37 1.34 -13.70
C ALA A 161 -0.25 1.06 -15.08
N ASP A 162 -0.81 -0.13 -15.26
CA ASP A 162 -1.61 -0.50 -16.43
C ASP A 162 -3.05 0.02 -16.30
N MET A 163 -3.51 0.20 -15.06
CA MET A 163 -4.82 0.75 -14.78
C MET A 163 -4.84 1.46 -13.42
N VAL A 164 -5.76 2.41 -13.25
CA VAL A 164 -5.92 3.20 -12.05
C VAL A 164 -7.39 3.21 -11.62
N SER A 165 -7.66 2.96 -10.35
CA SER A 165 -8.95 3.26 -9.73
C SER A 165 -9.03 4.77 -9.47
N VAL A 166 -9.76 5.51 -10.32
CA VAL A 166 -9.83 6.97 -10.31
C VAL A 166 -11.16 7.45 -9.75
N PHE A 167 -11.11 8.46 -8.89
CA PHE A 167 -12.30 9.11 -8.31
C PHE A 167 -12.52 10.48 -8.96
N ALA A 168 -13.73 10.74 -9.43
CA ALA A 168 -14.07 11.98 -10.11
C ALA A 168 -15.52 12.41 -9.81
N MET A 169 -15.79 13.71 -9.91
CA MET A 169 -17.08 14.31 -9.73
C MET A 169 -17.97 14.08 -10.97
N THR A 170 -19.07 13.35 -10.80
CA THR A 170 -20.10 13.15 -11.85
C THR A 170 -21.25 14.13 -11.70
N ASP A 171 -21.57 14.58 -10.47
CA ASP A 171 -22.66 15.52 -10.18
C ASP A 171 -22.28 16.49 -9.04
N ALA A 172 -21.79 17.67 -9.40
CA ALA A 172 -21.36 18.68 -8.41
C ALA A 172 -22.50 19.19 -7.51
N SER A 173 -23.77 19.09 -7.95
CA SER A 173 -24.91 19.55 -7.16
C SER A 173 -25.15 18.68 -5.91
N LYS A 174 -24.64 17.45 -5.89
CA LYS A 174 -24.78 16.48 -4.80
C LYS A 174 -23.61 16.47 -3.81
N GLY A 175 -22.61 17.36 -3.99
CA GLY A 175 -21.41 17.40 -3.17
C GLY A 175 -20.71 16.03 -3.12
N VAL A 176 -20.37 15.54 -1.93
CA VAL A 176 -19.71 14.23 -1.72
C VAL A 176 -20.45 13.07 -2.38
N LYS A 177 -21.78 13.13 -2.43
CA LYS A 177 -22.64 12.10 -3.06
C LYS A 177 -22.63 12.18 -4.60
N GLY A 178 -21.91 13.13 -5.18
CA GLY A 178 -21.71 13.23 -6.61
C GLY A 178 -20.37 12.69 -7.09
N ILE A 179 -19.54 12.13 -6.18
CA ILE A 179 -18.24 11.53 -6.53
C ILE A 179 -18.46 10.06 -6.91
N SER A 180 -17.92 9.67 -8.06
CA SER A 180 -17.96 8.30 -8.60
C SER A 180 -16.55 7.74 -8.75
N ALA A 181 -16.43 6.42 -8.87
CA ALA A 181 -15.16 5.72 -9.05
C ALA A 181 -15.13 5.02 -10.42
N PHE A 182 -13.98 5.00 -11.06
CA PHE A 182 -13.80 4.48 -12.42
C PHE A 182 -12.53 3.64 -12.52
N ILE A 183 -12.56 2.59 -13.33
CA ILE A 183 -11.39 1.89 -13.84
C ILE A 183 -10.88 2.65 -15.05
N VAL A 184 -9.68 3.22 -14.97
CA VAL A 184 -9.07 3.97 -16.09
C VAL A 184 -7.81 3.24 -16.53
N GLU A 185 -7.83 2.68 -17.73
CA GLU A 185 -6.69 1.98 -18.33
C GLU A 185 -5.75 3.00 -19.00
N LYS A 186 -4.43 2.75 -18.94
CA LYS A 186 -3.41 3.69 -19.45
C LYS A 186 -3.44 3.86 -20.97
N GLU A 187 -3.99 2.89 -21.69
CA GLU A 187 -4.11 2.92 -23.15
C GLU A 187 -5.19 3.87 -23.65
N LEU A 188 -6.07 4.35 -22.76
CA LEU A 188 -7.11 5.30 -23.14
C LEU A 188 -6.50 6.62 -23.62
N LYS A 189 -6.94 7.06 -24.80
CA LYS A 189 -6.47 8.32 -25.40
C LYS A 189 -6.73 9.49 -24.46
N GLY A 190 -5.71 10.33 -24.22
CA GLY A 190 -5.78 11.45 -23.29
C GLY A 190 -5.24 11.15 -21.91
N TYR A 191 -4.80 9.91 -21.63
CA TYR A 191 -4.05 9.57 -20.42
C TYR A 191 -2.59 9.95 -20.58
N SER A 192 -2.04 10.69 -19.64
CA SER A 192 -0.62 11.05 -19.63
C SER A 192 -0.05 11.16 -18.22
N ILE A 193 1.28 11.12 -18.14
CA ILE A 193 2.04 11.30 -16.90
C ILE A 193 2.73 12.64 -16.98
N ALA A 194 2.28 13.61 -16.17
CA ALA A 194 2.83 14.96 -16.18
C ALA A 194 4.15 15.05 -15.42
N LYS A 195 4.28 14.28 -14.32
CA LYS A 195 5.45 14.38 -13.45
C LYS A 195 5.75 13.07 -12.75
N TRP A 196 7.05 12.75 -12.66
CA TRP A 196 7.60 11.75 -11.75
C TRP A 196 8.16 12.47 -10.52
N GLU A 197 7.74 12.06 -9.32
CA GLU A 197 8.16 12.72 -8.09
C GLU A 197 9.58 12.28 -7.69
N SER A 198 10.43 13.27 -7.42
CA SER A 198 11.70 13.05 -6.76
C SER A 198 11.49 13.01 -5.25
N LYS A 199 11.77 11.87 -4.63
CA LYS A 199 11.44 11.62 -3.21
C LYS A 199 12.69 11.53 -2.35
N MET A 200 12.59 11.92 -1.09
CA MET A 200 13.64 11.79 -0.09
C MET A 200 13.91 10.32 0.26
N GLY A 201 12.86 9.49 0.32
CA GLY A 201 12.91 8.05 0.63
C GLY A 201 11.94 7.26 -0.23
N ILE A 202 11.94 5.94 -0.07
CA ILE A 202 11.07 5.01 -0.84
C ILE A 202 11.26 5.23 -2.36
N LYS A 203 12.49 5.50 -2.77
CA LYS A 203 12.80 5.96 -4.13
C LYS A 203 12.48 4.91 -5.20
N GLY A 204 12.60 3.62 -4.87
CA GLY A 204 12.26 2.51 -5.77
C GLY A 204 10.76 2.28 -5.99
N SER A 205 9.87 3.08 -5.38
CA SER A 205 8.43 3.08 -5.67
C SER A 205 8.08 4.29 -6.52
N PRO A 206 7.82 4.16 -7.82
CA PRO A 206 7.45 5.28 -8.69
C PRO A 206 6.20 5.98 -8.16
N THR A 207 6.26 7.29 -8.11
CA THR A 207 5.14 8.14 -7.68
C THR A 207 5.03 9.28 -8.69
N GLY A 208 3.84 9.64 -9.11
CA GLY A 208 3.72 10.69 -10.11
C GLY A 208 2.37 11.38 -10.16
N GLU A 209 2.30 12.34 -11.04
CA GLU A 209 1.07 13.05 -11.40
C GLU A 209 0.51 12.49 -12.69
N LEU A 210 -0.76 12.10 -12.66
CA LEU A 210 -1.53 11.61 -13.79
C LEU A 210 -2.47 12.71 -14.29
N VAL A 211 -2.53 12.86 -15.59
CA VAL A 211 -3.40 13.84 -16.26
C VAL A 211 -4.37 13.13 -17.19
N PHE A 212 -5.61 13.57 -17.15
CA PHE A 212 -6.73 13.05 -17.90
C PHE A 212 -7.32 14.19 -18.75
N GLU A 213 -7.22 14.07 -20.07
CA GLU A 213 -7.71 15.07 -21.02
C GLU A 213 -8.70 14.43 -21.99
N ASP A 214 -9.98 14.71 -21.79
CA ASP A 214 -11.10 14.18 -22.56
C ASP A 214 -11.08 12.65 -22.71
N ILE A 215 -10.67 11.93 -21.65
CA ILE A 215 -10.64 10.48 -21.69
C ILE A 215 -12.05 9.92 -21.80
N GLU A 216 -12.27 9.10 -22.81
CA GLU A 216 -13.52 8.38 -23.02
C GLU A 216 -13.49 7.07 -22.20
N VAL A 217 -14.00 7.14 -20.97
CA VAL A 217 -14.12 5.97 -20.09
C VAL A 217 -15.42 5.24 -20.40
N PRO A 218 -15.39 3.95 -20.80
CA PRO A 218 -16.61 3.16 -21.03
C PRO A 218 -17.53 3.14 -19.82
N ALA A 219 -18.83 3.10 -20.00
CA ALA A 219 -19.78 3.11 -18.88
C ALA A 219 -19.66 1.89 -17.98
N GLU A 220 -19.25 0.75 -18.53
CA GLU A 220 -18.96 -0.50 -17.83
C GLU A 220 -17.74 -0.41 -16.88
N ASN A 221 -16.87 0.60 -17.07
CA ASN A 221 -15.74 0.89 -16.18
C ASN A 221 -16.12 1.76 -14.96
N LEU A 222 -17.39 2.18 -14.84
CA LEU A 222 -17.89 2.76 -13.59
C LEU A 222 -17.87 1.68 -12.48
N ILE A 223 -17.12 1.91 -11.41
CA ILE A 223 -17.09 1.00 -10.28
C ILE A 223 -18.37 1.17 -9.45
N GLY A 224 -19.20 0.13 -9.45
CA GLY A 224 -20.43 0.09 -8.67
C GLY A 224 -21.48 1.11 -9.13
N GLN A 225 -21.92 1.97 -8.21
CA GLN A 225 -22.99 2.94 -8.46
C GLN A 225 -22.46 4.36 -8.58
N GLU A 226 -23.01 5.13 -9.52
CA GLU A 226 -22.73 6.56 -9.65
C GLU A 226 -23.05 7.31 -8.35
N GLY A 227 -22.13 8.16 -7.89
CA GLY A 227 -22.25 8.90 -6.63
C GLY A 227 -21.85 8.13 -5.37
N LYS A 228 -21.35 6.90 -5.49
CA LYS A 228 -20.86 6.09 -4.37
C LYS A 228 -19.33 6.04 -4.27
N GLY A 229 -18.61 6.69 -5.18
CA GLY A 229 -17.15 6.64 -5.24
C GLY A 229 -16.46 7.09 -3.95
N PHE A 230 -16.96 8.14 -3.29
CA PHE A 230 -16.38 8.59 -2.03
C PHE A 230 -16.52 7.55 -0.91
N VAL A 231 -17.64 6.83 -0.87
CA VAL A 231 -17.85 5.73 0.10
C VAL A 231 -16.83 4.63 -0.15
N TYR A 232 -16.64 4.22 -1.41
CA TYR A 232 -15.63 3.20 -1.77
C TYR A 232 -14.21 3.67 -1.44
N ALA A 233 -13.88 4.94 -1.68
CA ALA A 233 -12.58 5.50 -1.30
C ALA A 233 -12.35 5.41 0.22
N MET A 234 -13.31 5.79 1.05
CA MET A 234 -13.18 5.75 2.51
C MET A 234 -13.07 4.32 3.02
N GLN A 235 -13.85 3.39 2.50
CA GLN A 235 -13.75 1.97 2.84
C GLN A 235 -12.38 1.40 2.46
N THR A 236 -11.87 1.71 1.26
CA THR A 236 -10.51 1.35 0.84
C THR A 236 -9.44 1.88 1.78
N LEU A 237 -9.56 3.14 2.24
CA LEU A 237 -8.61 3.70 3.20
C LEU A 237 -8.69 3.03 4.57
N ASP A 238 -9.87 2.59 5.01
CA ASP A 238 -10.04 1.87 6.27
C ASP A 238 -9.37 0.49 6.24
N THR A 239 -9.47 -0.24 5.13
CA THR A 239 -8.84 -1.56 4.96
C THR A 239 -7.33 -1.46 4.73
N SER A 240 -6.86 -0.41 4.06
CA SER A 240 -5.45 -0.23 3.73
C SER A 240 -4.58 0.34 4.87
N ARG A 241 -5.16 1.05 5.85
CA ARG A 241 -4.38 1.64 6.96
C ARG A 241 -3.58 0.62 7.78
N PRO A 242 -4.12 -0.57 8.15
CA PRO A 242 -3.32 -1.60 8.82
C PRO A 242 -2.14 -2.09 7.97
N VAL A 243 -2.28 -2.13 6.65
CA VAL A 243 -1.19 -2.52 5.73
C VAL A 243 -0.07 -1.47 5.73
N ILE A 244 -0.42 -0.16 5.75
CA ILE A 244 0.55 0.93 5.94
C ILE A 244 1.20 0.86 7.32
N ALA A 245 0.45 0.51 8.36
CA ALA A 245 0.99 0.33 9.71
C ALA A 245 1.99 -0.84 9.75
N ALA A 246 1.68 -1.96 9.09
CA ALA A 246 2.60 -3.11 8.96
C ALA A 246 3.90 -2.73 8.23
N GLN A 247 3.82 -1.90 7.18
CA GLN A 247 5.02 -1.36 6.52
C GLN A 247 5.90 -0.56 7.50
N ALA A 248 5.29 0.31 8.30
CA ALA A 248 6.00 1.12 9.28
C ALA A 248 6.63 0.24 10.39
N VAL A 249 5.91 -0.78 10.86
CA VAL A 249 6.44 -1.77 11.82
C VAL A 249 7.63 -2.52 11.23
N GLY A 250 7.55 -2.96 9.97
CA GLY A 250 8.66 -3.62 9.27
C GLY A 250 9.89 -2.74 9.17
N LEU A 251 9.71 -1.46 8.77
CA LEU A 251 10.81 -0.48 8.72
C LEU A 251 11.48 -0.31 10.10
N ALA A 252 10.69 -0.11 11.14
CA ALA A 252 11.18 0.05 12.51
C ALA A 252 11.92 -1.22 13.00
N GLN A 253 11.39 -2.40 12.70
CA GLN A 253 12.02 -3.68 13.00
C GLN A 253 13.37 -3.81 12.32
N GLY A 254 13.47 -3.48 11.04
CA GLY A 254 14.73 -3.53 10.28
C GLY A 254 15.79 -2.59 10.86
N ALA A 255 15.41 -1.36 11.23
CA ALA A 255 16.30 -0.39 11.87
C ALA A 255 16.81 -0.90 13.23
N LEU A 256 15.91 -1.41 14.07
CA LEU A 256 16.26 -2.01 15.37
C LEU A 256 17.24 -3.18 15.21
N GLU A 257 17.02 -4.07 14.24
CA GLU A 257 17.92 -5.22 13.99
C GLU A 257 19.33 -4.74 13.60
N GLN A 258 19.45 -3.70 12.78
CA GLN A 258 20.75 -3.12 12.42
C GLN A 258 21.42 -2.45 13.62
N ALA A 259 20.68 -1.69 14.44
CA ALA A 259 21.20 -1.09 15.66
C ALA A 259 21.71 -2.14 16.65
N ILE A 260 20.93 -3.22 16.87
CA ILE A 260 21.34 -4.36 17.74
C ILE A 260 22.61 -5.02 17.19
N LYS A 261 22.69 -5.26 15.89
CA LYS A 261 23.86 -5.86 15.25
C LYS A 261 25.08 -4.98 15.45
N TYR A 262 24.99 -3.70 15.07
CA TYR A 262 26.11 -2.77 15.19
C TYR A 262 26.57 -2.59 16.65
N SER A 263 25.65 -2.51 17.60
CA SER A 263 25.97 -2.38 19.03
C SER A 263 26.77 -3.56 19.60
N LYS A 264 26.66 -4.75 19.01
CA LYS A 264 27.44 -5.95 19.37
C LYS A 264 28.82 -5.99 18.70
N GLU A 265 28.96 -5.36 17.53
CA GLU A 265 30.19 -5.36 16.73
C GLU A 265 31.11 -4.19 17.10
N ARG A 266 30.55 -2.99 17.34
CA ARG A 266 31.32 -1.79 17.64
C ARG A 266 31.90 -1.85 19.06
N VAL A 267 33.20 -1.74 19.17
CA VAL A 267 33.93 -1.75 20.45
C VAL A 267 34.41 -0.33 20.79
N GLN A 268 34.12 0.12 21.99
CA GLN A 268 34.72 1.31 22.63
C GLN A 268 34.97 1.01 24.11
N PHE A 269 36.00 1.63 24.70
CA PHE A 269 36.43 1.39 26.06
C PHE A 269 36.67 -0.10 26.37
N GLY A 270 37.20 -0.83 25.37
CA GLY A 270 37.56 -2.26 25.50
C GLY A 270 36.40 -3.26 25.46
N LYS A 271 35.17 -2.83 25.17
CA LYS A 271 33.98 -3.71 25.11
C LYS A 271 32.94 -3.26 24.09
N PRO A 272 32.04 -4.16 23.62
CA PRO A 272 30.94 -3.79 22.74
C PRO A 272 30.07 -2.69 23.33
N ILE A 273 29.67 -1.70 22.47
CA ILE A 273 28.90 -0.55 22.95
C ILE A 273 27.52 -0.94 23.51
N GLY A 274 26.92 -2.04 23.05
CA GLY A 274 25.65 -2.56 23.57
C GLY A 274 25.70 -2.97 25.05
N THR A 275 26.90 -3.07 25.67
CA THR A 275 27.08 -3.34 27.11
C THR A 275 26.92 -2.10 27.95
N PHE A 276 26.89 -0.91 27.37
CA PHE A 276 26.64 0.32 28.11
C PHE A 276 25.15 0.54 28.29
N GLN A 277 24.72 0.86 29.51
CA GLN A 277 23.30 1.02 29.87
C GLN A 277 22.58 2.06 28.99
N GLY A 278 23.23 3.16 28.63
CA GLY A 278 22.65 4.18 27.75
C GLY A 278 22.22 3.61 26.39
N ILE A 279 23.03 2.73 25.80
CA ILE A 279 22.72 2.05 24.53
C ILE A 279 21.67 0.94 24.72
N SER A 280 21.85 0.09 25.76
CA SER A 280 20.92 -1.02 26.00
C SER A 280 19.50 -0.55 26.34
N TRP A 281 19.35 0.58 27.03
CA TRP A 281 18.04 1.19 27.30
C TRP A 281 17.38 1.70 26.01
N MET A 282 18.12 2.38 25.15
CA MET A 282 17.59 2.83 23.85
C MET A 282 17.09 1.65 23.01
N LEU A 283 17.88 0.56 22.94
CA LEU A 283 17.48 -0.67 22.23
C LEU A 283 16.22 -1.31 22.85
N ALA A 284 16.13 -1.32 24.17
CA ALA A 284 14.96 -1.86 24.89
C ALA A 284 13.69 -1.02 24.62
N ASP A 285 13.81 0.31 24.64
CA ASP A 285 12.71 1.22 24.35
C ASP A 285 12.23 1.08 22.89
N MET A 286 13.17 1.00 21.94
CA MET A 286 12.84 0.74 20.54
C MET A 286 12.10 -0.59 20.37
N ALA A 287 12.60 -1.66 20.98
CA ALA A 287 11.97 -2.99 20.92
C ALA A 287 10.55 -2.98 21.50
N ALA A 288 10.35 -2.35 22.66
CA ALA A 288 9.02 -2.23 23.28
C ALA A 288 8.02 -1.47 22.40
N GLN A 289 8.46 -0.37 21.78
CA GLN A 289 7.61 0.44 20.90
C GLN A 289 7.24 -0.32 19.62
N VAL A 290 8.19 -1.03 19.01
CA VAL A 290 7.93 -1.86 17.81
C VAL A 290 6.90 -2.95 18.12
N GLU A 291 7.05 -3.66 19.25
CA GLU A 291 6.10 -4.71 19.65
C GLU A 291 4.69 -4.15 19.95
N ALA A 292 4.60 -2.98 20.59
CA ALA A 292 3.33 -2.33 20.85
C ALA A 292 2.63 -1.91 19.54
N ALA A 293 3.36 -1.32 18.59
CA ALA A 293 2.84 -0.94 17.28
C ALA A 293 2.41 -2.16 16.47
N ARG A 294 3.19 -3.26 16.51
CA ARG A 294 2.88 -4.53 15.86
C ARG A 294 1.57 -5.12 16.40
N ALA A 295 1.42 -5.21 17.72
CA ALA A 295 0.22 -5.76 18.35
C ALA A 295 -1.04 -4.99 17.92
N LEU A 296 -0.99 -3.65 17.91
CA LEU A 296 -2.09 -2.80 17.48
C LEU A 296 -2.39 -2.96 15.97
N THR A 297 -1.36 -3.11 15.15
CA THR A 297 -1.49 -3.30 13.69
C THR A 297 -2.23 -4.59 13.36
N TYR A 298 -1.83 -5.72 13.97
CA TYR A 298 -2.49 -7.00 13.71
C TYR A 298 -3.90 -7.07 14.31
N GLN A 299 -4.13 -6.42 15.46
CA GLN A 299 -5.49 -6.27 15.99
C GLN A 299 -6.39 -5.51 15.02
N ALA A 300 -5.88 -4.43 14.40
CA ALA A 300 -6.64 -3.67 13.42
C ALA A 300 -6.90 -4.49 12.14
N ALA A 301 -5.91 -5.26 11.66
CA ALA A 301 -6.07 -6.14 10.50
C ALA A 301 -7.13 -7.22 10.74
N GLU A 302 -7.14 -7.85 11.92
CA GLU A 302 -8.15 -8.82 12.30
C GLU A 302 -9.56 -8.21 12.35
N MET A 303 -9.69 -6.99 12.86
CA MET A 303 -10.96 -6.26 12.85
C MET A 303 -11.45 -5.93 11.44
N VAL A 304 -10.55 -5.68 10.50
CA VAL A 304 -10.90 -5.53 9.08
C VAL A 304 -11.44 -6.86 8.54
N ASP A 305 -10.73 -7.96 8.78
CA ASP A 305 -11.10 -9.29 8.28
C ASP A 305 -12.42 -9.81 8.85
N THR A 306 -12.71 -9.51 10.12
CA THR A 306 -13.97 -9.86 10.78
C THR A 306 -15.09 -8.84 10.57
N ASN A 307 -14.81 -7.76 9.81
CA ASN A 307 -15.75 -6.66 9.59
C ASN A 307 -16.32 -6.06 10.90
N ASP A 308 -15.44 -5.94 11.92
CA ASP A 308 -15.81 -5.37 13.22
C ASP A 308 -16.27 -3.91 13.08
N SER A 309 -17.24 -3.51 13.89
CA SER A 309 -17.82 -2.16 13.89
C SER A 309 -16.81 -1.05 14.23
N LYS A 310 -15.72 -1.38 14.93
CA LYS A 310 -14.65 -0.45 15.32
C LYS A 310 -13.46 -0.49 14.36
N LYS A 311 -13.53 -1.24 13.26
CA LYS A 311 -12.40 -1.40 12.32
C LYS A 311 -11.83 -0.07 11.84
N SER A 312 -12.66 0.91 11.45
CA SER A 312 -12.20 2.23 11.00
C SER A 312 -11.41 2.99 12.07
N TYR A 313 -11.89 2.95 13.33
CA TYR A 313 -11.20 3.55 14.45
C TYR A 313 -9.84 2.88 14.71
N MET A 314 -9.81 1.55 14.80
CA MET A 314 -8.58 0.80 15.07
C MET A 314 -7.57 0.90 13.93
N SER A 315 -8.04 0.92 12.68
CA SER A 315 -7.20 1.16 11.50
C SER A 315 -6.52 2.53 11.55
N ALA A 316 -7.24 3.57 11.95
CA ALA A 316 -6.66 4.91 12.13
C ALA A 316 -5.64 4.94 13.26
N CYS A 317 -5.94 4.34 14.42
CA CYS A 317 -5.03 4.26 15.56
C CYS A 317 -3.75 3.50 15.20
N SER A 318 -3.86 2.34 14.54
CA SER A 318 -2.70 1.52 14.16
C SER A 318 -1.75 2.28 13.23
N LYS A 319 -2.30 2.94 12.18
CA LYS A 319 -1.49 3.72 11.25
C LYS A 319 -0.78 4.89 11.91
N MET A 320 -1.48 5.63 12.76
CA MET A 320 -0.92 6.77 13.49
C MET A 320 0.25 6.34 14.37
N ILE A 321 0.03 5.37 15.27
CA ILE A 321 1.06 4.90 16.21
C ILE A 321 2.23 4.24 15.48
N ALA A 322 1.98 3.37 14.51
CA ALA A 322 3.07 2.69 13.81
C ALA A 322 3.97 3.66 13.04
N SER A 323 3.40 4.70 12.42
CA SER A 323 4.19 5.71 11.69
C SER A 323 5.05 6.57 12.62
N GLU A 324 4.54 6.94 13.80
CA GLU A 324 5.31 7.68 14.82
C GLU A 324 6.45 6.83 15.40
N VAL A 325 6.16 5.56 15.71
CA VAL A 325 7.16 4.59 16.17
C VAL A 325 8.26 4.38 15.12
N ALA A 326 7.89 4.24 13.85
CA ALA A 326 8.88 4.08 12.78
C ALA A 326 9.81 5.29 12.69
N MET A 327 9.27 6.51 12.73
CA MET A 327 10.09 7.74 12.72
C MET A 327 11.04 7.79 13.91
N LYS A 328 10.55 7.49 15.11
CA LYS A 328 11.37 7.50 16.31
C LYS A 328 12.47 6.45 16.26
N VAL A 329 12.12 5.19 15.99
CA VAL A 329 13.06 4.06 15.98
C VAL A 329 14.14 4.22 14.91
N THR A 330 13.78 4.67 13.70
CA THR A 330 14.78 4.91 12.63
C THR A 330 15.69 6.10 12.90
N THR A 331 15.26 7.05 13.74
CA THR A 331 16.08 8.21 14.17
C THR A 331 17.03 7.81 15.30
N ASP A 332 16.57 6.94 16.22
CA ASP A 332 17.36 6.50 17.37
C ASP A 332 18.40 5.41 17.00
N ALA A 333 18.15 4.65 15.92
CA ALA A 333 19.02 3.56 15.44
C ALA A 333 20.30 4.08 14.76
#